data_5c7be65ed41f3b56574b74eb926d0168
#
_entry.id   5c7be65ed41f3b56574b74eb926d0168
#
_cell.length_a   1.000
_cell.length_b   1.000
_cell.length_c   1.000
_cell.angle_alpha   90.00
_cell.angle_beta   90.00
_cell.angle_gamma   90.00
#
_symmetry.space_group_name_H-M   'P 1'
#
loop_
_entity.id
_entity.type
_entity.pdbx_description
1 polymer ?
#
loop_
_entity_poly.entity_id
_entity_poly.type
_entity_poly.pdbx_seq_one_letter_code
_entity_poly.pdbx_strand_id
1 'polypeptide(L)'
;MRRAARLGDGWMSYLFSPRRYAASVERIHELADRALDGFQWLAYVMVAVDDDGAAARQGALQFLQGTYRQDLDAMLDHVVVSGTPDDVGERLDAFVEAGARHLILCPIHGDGTASAERLLSEVVPHLAGARR
;
A
#
# COMPACT_ATOMS: atom_id res chain seq x y z
N MET A 1 -14.65 9.84 -1.09
CA MET A 1 -14.25 10.14 -2.48
C MET A 1 -14.86 11.44 -3.04
N ARG A 2 -16.17 11.73 -2.93
CA ARG A 2 -16.76 12.97 -3.48
C ARG A 2 -16.08 14.26 -3.00
N ARG A 3 -15.75 14.38 -1.70
CA ARG A 3 -15.01 15.55 -1.18
C ARG A 3 -13.61 15.66 -1.77
N ALA A 4 -12.88 14.56 -1.85
CA ALA A 4 -11.56 14.55 -2.45
C ALA A 4 -11.61 14.98 -3.92
N ALA A 5 -12.54 14.41 -4.71
CA ALA A 5 -12.71 14.73 -6.12
C ALA A 5 -13.00 16.22 -6.37
N ARG A 6 -13.81 16.86 -5.52
CA ARG A 6 -14.30 18.22 -5.75
C ARG A 6 -13.46 19.31 -5.07
N LEU A 7 -12.87 19.00 -3.90
CA LEU A 7 -12.28 20.02 -3.03
C LEU A 7 -10.83 19.69 -2.60
N GLY A 8 -10.37 18.46 -2.80
CA GLY A 8 -9.06 18.02 -2.34
C GLY A 8 -7.97 18.20 -3.38
N ASP A 9 -6.73 18.34 -2.94
CA ASP A 9 -5.55 18.33 -3.80
C ASP A 9 -4.97 16.91 -4.00
N GLY A 10 -5.58 15.91 -3.34
CA GLY A 10 -5.21 14.52 -3.46
C GLY A 10 -6.14 13.60 -2.69
N TRP A 11 -5.87 12.30 -2.82
CA TRP A 11 -6.57 11.25 -2.11
C TRP A 11 -5.59 10.16 -1.69
N MET A 12 -5.74 9.68 -0.45
CA MET A 12 -4.94 8.62 0.11
C MET A 12 -5.83 7.45 0.51
N SER A 13 -5.48 6.25 0.07
CA SER A 13 -6.12 5.02 0.53
C SER A 13 -5.55 4.54 1.86
N TYR A 14 -6.34 3.78 2.61
CA TYR A 14 -5.94 3.09 3.83
C TYR A 14 -6.58 1.70 3.88
N LEU A 15 -5.80 0.66 4.06
CA LEU A 15 -6.23 -0.74 4.05
C LEU A 15 -6.96 -1.14 2.75
N PHE A 16 -6.40 -0.77 1.62
CA PHE A 16 -6.92 -1.09 0.30
C PHE A 16 -6.06 -2.15 -0.39
N SER A 17 -6.71 -2.99 -1.19
CA SER A 17 -6.02 -3.78 -2.22
C SER A 17 -5.73 -2.91 -3.46
N PRO A 18 -4.76 -3.29 -4.32
CA PRO A 18 -4.53 -2.60 -5.60
C PRO A 18 -5.80 -2.52 -6.46
N ARG A 19 -6.58 -3.60 -6.53
CA ARG A 19 -7.86 -3.61 -7.26
C ARG A 19 -8.86 -2.57 -6.74
N ARG A 20 -9.01 -2.48 -5.41
CA ARG A 20 -9.90 -1.49 -4.80
C ARG A 20 -9.37 -0.06 -5.00
N TYR A 21 -8.05 0.09 -5.02
CA TYR A 21 -7.41 1.36 -5.31
C TYR A 21 -7.75 1.83 -6.73
N ALA A 22 -7.55 0.98 -7.74
CA ALA A 22 -7.88 1.28 -9.14
C ALA A 22 -9.34 1.72 -9.31
N ALA A 23 -10.29 0.94 -8.77
CA ALA A 23 -11.72 1.28 -8.82
C ALA A 23 -12.03 2.62 -8.13
N SER A 24 -11.25 2.99 -7.10
CA SER A 24 -11.41 4.28 -6.43
C SER A 24 -10.85 5.44 -7.23
N VAL A 25 -9.76 5.24 -7.96
CA VAL A 25 -9.21 6.22 -8.91
C VAL A 25 -10.24 6.54 -9.99
N GLU A 26 -10.81 5.52 -10.63
CA GLU A 26 -11.89 5.67 -11.62
C GLU A 26 -13.07 6.45 -11.03
N ARG A 27 -13.51 6.05 -9.84
CA ARG A 27 -14.63 6.70 -9.16
C ARG A 27 -14.37 8.15 -8.80
N ILE A 28 -13.15 8.53 -8.46
CA ILE A 28 -12.79 9.92 -8.19
C ILE A 28 -12.84 10.72 -9.50
N HIS A 29 -12.35 10.19 -10.61
CA HIS A 29 -12.45 10.84 -11.93
C HIS A 29 -13.91 11.06 -12.33
N GLU A 30 -14.80 10.08 -12.15
CA GLU A 30 -16.24 10.23 -12.44
C GLU A 30 -16.93 11.31 -11.58
N LEU A 31 -16.49 11.47 -10.33
CA LEU A 31 -17.09 12.41 -9.38
C LEU A 31 -16.52 13.81 -9.44
N ALA A 32 -15.41 13.99 -10.15
CA ALA A 32 -14.79 15.29 -10.34
C ALA A 32 -15.59 16.13 -11.33
N ASP A 33 -15.90 17.37 -10.93
CA ASP A 33 -16.48 18.41 -11.76
C ASP A 33 -15.44 19.46 -12.20
N ARG A 34 -14.16 19.09 -12.10
CA ARG A 34 -12.97 19.91 -12.40
C ARG A 34 -11.85 19.05 -12.98
N ALA A 35 -10.85 19.67 -13.57
CA ALA A 35 -9.61 19.01 -13.93
C ALA A 35 -8.85 18.54 -12.66
N LEU A 36 -8.23 17.38 -12.74
CA LEU A 36 -7.43 16.79 -11.66
C LEU A 36 -5.93 16.91 -11.94
N ASP A 37 -5.52 17.96 -12.68
CA ASP A 37 -4.12 18.24 -12.95
C ASP A 37 -3.40 18.53 -11.63
N GLY A 38 -2.29 17.82 -11.40
CA GLY A 38 -1.55 17.92 -10.15
C GLY A 38 -2.18 17.23 -8.93
N PHE A 39 -3.33 16.54 -9.11
CA PHE A 39 -3.96 15.79 -8.03
C PHE A 39 -3.04 14.67 -7.53
N GLN A 40 -2.86 14.59 -6.19
CA GLN A 40 -1.95 13.64 -5.57
C GLN A 40 -2.63 12.29 -5.32
N TRP A 41 -2.10 11.24 -5.93
CA TRP A 41 -2.59 9.87 -5.80
C TRP A 41 -1.69 9.10 -4.83
N LEU A 42 -2.14 8.96 -3.58
CA LEU A 42 -1.36 8.34 -2.52
C LEU A 42 -1.95 6.99 -2.09
N ALA A 43 -1.09 6.04 -1.81
CA ALA A 43 -1.48 4.79 -1.16
C ALA A 43 -0.68 4.63 0.14
N TYR A 44 -1.39 4.52 1.27
CA TYR A 44 -0.80 4.12 2.55
C TYR A 44 -0.85 2.60 2.64
N VAL A 45 0.31 1.97 2.68
CA VAL A 45 0.46 0.51 2.60
C VAL A 45 1.19 0.00 3.83
N MET A 46 0.54 -0.87 4.59
CA MET A 46 1.19 -1.66 5.64
C MET A 46 2.00 -2.77 4.99
N VAL A 47 3.26 -2.91 5.39
CA VAL A 47 4.21 -3.84 4.78
C VAL A 47 4.88 -4.70 5.84
N ALA A 48 4.91 -6.01 5.60
CA ALA A 48 5.70 -6.97 6.36
C ALA A 48 6.64 -7.70 5.41
N VAL A 49 7.94 -7.50 5.57
CA VAL A 49 8.98 -8.11 4.73
C VAL A 49 9.87 -9.03 5.58
N ASP A 50 10.12 -10.23 5.09
CA ASP A 50 11.01 -11.21 5.69
C ASP A 50 11.58 -12.12 4.59
N ASP A 51 12.72 -12.78 4.81
CA ASP A 51 13.23 -13.81 3.90
C ASP A 51 12.30 -15.01 3.83
N ASP A 52 11.59 -15.29 4.94
CA ASP A 52 10.50 -16.24 5.02
C ASP A 52 9.15 -15.51 4.88
N GLY A 53 8.53 -15.63 3.72
CA GLY A 53 7.23 -15.01 3.44
C GLY A 53 6.12 -15.45 4.41
N ALA A 54 6.18 -16.67 4.94
CA ALA A 54 5.24 -17.15 5.95
C ALA A 54 5.45 -16.43 7.29
N ALA A 55 6.70 -16.20 7.69
CA ALA A 55 7.04 -15.42 8.88
C ALA A 55 6.57 -13.97 8.75
N ALA A 56 6.76 -13.35 7.58
CA ALA A 56 6.26 -12.01 7.28
C ALA A 56 4.74 -11.93 7.45
N ARG A 57 4.01 -12.89 6.86
CA ARG A 57 2.55 -12.97 6.96
C ARG A 57 2.08 -13.16 8.40
N GLN A 58 2.73 -14.04 9.13
CA GLN A 58 2.39 -14.29 10.54
C GLN A 58 2.63 -13.04 11.41
N GLY A 59 3.74 -12.33 11.20
CA GLY A 59 4.02 -11.08 11.89
C GLY A 59 3.00 -9.99 11.58
N ALA A 60 2.58 -9.86 10.32
CA ALA A 60 1.51 -8.96 9.91
C ALA A 60 0.19 -9.28 10.59
N LEU A 61 -0.18 -10.56 10.68
CA LEU A 61 -1.40 -11.00 11.35
C LEU A 61 -1.37 -10.66 12.84
N GLN A 62 -0.26 -10.91 13.52
CA GLN A 62 -0.09 -10.57 14.94
C GLN A 62 -0.22 -9.07 15.19
N PHE A 63 0.39 -8.24 14.32
CA PHE A 63 0.28 -6.80 14.41
C PHE A 63 -1.17 -6.32 14.27
N LEU A 64 -1.90 -6.82 13.27
CA LEU A 64 -3.28 -6.42 13.04
C LEU A 64 -4.21 -6.88 14.17
N GLN A 65 -4.08 -8.10 14.65
CA GLN A 65 -4.87 -8.63 15.77
C GLN A 65 -4.64 -7.83 17.05
N GLY A 66 -3.38 -7.47 17.33
CA GLY A 66 -3.02 -6.63 18.47
C GLY A 66 -3.59 -5.22 18.37
N THR A 67 -3.61 -4.65 17.17
CA THR A 67 -4.06 -3.28 16.93
C THR A 67 -5.57 -3.15 16.86
N TYR A 68 -6.25 -4.03 16.12
CA TYR A 68 -7.69 -3.91 15.84
C TYR A 68 -8.56 -4.83 16.68
N ARG A 69 -7.97 -5.77 17.44
CA ARG A 69 -8.67 -6.74 18.31
C ARG A 69 -9.78 -7.51 17.58
N GLN A 70 -9.57 -7.81 16.31
CA GLN A 70 -10.48 -8.54 15.43
C GLN A 70 -9.73 -9.65 14.71
N ASP A 71 -10.44 -10.71 14.33
CA ASP A 71 -9.89 -11.70 13.41
C ASP A 71 -9.92 -11.13 12.00
N LEU A 72 -8.74 -10.76 11.51
CA LEU A 72 -8.53 -10.17 10.19
C LEU A 72 -7.80 -11.11 9.23
N ASP A 73 -7.63 -12.40 9.59
CA ASP A 73 -6.87 -13.34 8.77
C ASP A 73 -7.42 -13.44 7.35
N ALA A 74 -8.74 -13.54 7.20
CA ALA A 74 -9.38 -13.59 5.89
C ALA A 74 -9.19 -12.30 5.05
N MET A 75 -8.90 -11.17 5.68
CA MET A 75 -8.69 -9.89 4.99
C MET A 75 -7.23 -9.54 4.83
N LEU A 76 -6.33 -10.20 5.55
CA LEU A 76 -4.92 -9.83 5.65
C LEU A 76 -4.29 -9.63 4.26
N ASP A 77 -4.38 -10.63 3.41
CA ASP A 77 -3.75 -10.62 2.09
C ASP A 77 -4.36 -9.59 1.12
N HIS A 78 -5.48 -8.98 1.48
CA HIS A 78 -6.10 -7.90 0.72
C HIS A 78 -5.66 -6.51 1.18
N VAL A 79 -5.31 -6.35 2.45
CA VAL A 79 -5.09 -5.03 3.07
C VAL A 79 -3.65 -4.79 3.51
N VAL A 80 -2.84 -5.84 3.61
CA VAL A 80 -1.41 -5.78 3.94
C VAL A 80 -0.60 -6.38 2.79
N VAL A 81 0.55 -5.80 2.54
CA VAL A 81 1.55 -6.38 1.65
C VAL A 81 2.56 -7.14 2.51
N SER A 82 2.55 -8.47 2.45
CA SER A 82 3.47 -9.31 3.21
C SER A 82 4.14 -10.35 2.32
N GLY A 83 5.38 -10.68 2.60
CA GLY A 83 6.12 -11.68 1.86
C GLY A 83 7.63 -11.44 1.86
N THR A 84 8.30 -12.12 0.94
CA THR A 84 9.71 -11.87 0.61
C THR A 84 9.87 -10.50 -0.05
N PRO A 85 11.10 -9.95 -0.17
CA PRO A 85 11.33 -8.70 -0.88
C PRO A 85 10.73 -8.68 -2.30
N ASP A 86 10.81 -9.80 -3.03
CA ASP A 86 10.23 -9.92 -4.38
C ASP A 86 8.70 -9.87 -4.35
N ASP A 87 8.07 -10.64 -3.45
CA ASP A 87 6.60 -10.64 -3.29
C ASP A 87 6.08 -9.24 -2.93
N VAL A 88 6.79 -8.56 -2.04
CA VAL A 88 6.47 -7.19 -1.62
C VAL A 88 6.62 -6.23 -2.81
N GLY A 89 7.70 -6.35 -3.58
CA GLY A 89 7.94 -5.55 -4.78
C GLY A 89 6.81 -5.67 -5.81
N GLU A 90 6.42 -6.90 -6.16
CA GLU A 90 5.32 -7.15 -7.10
C GLU A 90 3.99 -6.53 -6.64
N ARG A 91 3.70 -6.65 -5.35
CA ARG A 91 2.46 -6.08 -4.78
C ARG A 91 2.47 -4.56 -4.73
N LEU A 92 3.62 -3.94 -4.48
CA LEU A 92 3.77 -2.48 -4.53
C LEU A 92 3.67 -1.96 -5.97
N ASP A 93 4.25 -2.66 -6.94
CA ASP A 93 4.11 -2.34 -8.36
C ASP A 93 2.64 -2.39 -8.81
N ALA A 94 1.86 -3.34 -8.31
CA ALA A 94 0.43 -3.39 -8.59
C ALA A 94 -0.33 -2.13 -8.10
N PHE A 95 0.10 -1.47 -7.01
CA PHE A 95 -0.45 -0.17 -6.62
C PHE A 95 -0.04 0.94 -7.58
N VAL A 96 1.18 0.92 -8.08
CA VAL A 96 1.65 1.89 -9.09
C VAL A 96 0.85 1.74 -10.39
N GLU A 97 0.65 0.51 -10.85
CA GLU A 97 -0.19 0.19 -12.00
C GLU A 97 -1.66 0.61 -11.80
N ALA A 98 -2.17 0.45 -10.57
CA ALA A 98 -3.51 0.91 -10.18
C ALA A 98 -3.66 2.45 -10.13
N GLY A 99 -2.59 3.20 -10.38
CA GLY A 99 -2.59 4.66 -10.46
C GLY A 99 -1.98 5.39 -9.27
N ALA A 100 -1.45 4.69 -8.26
CA ALA A 100 -0.72 5.36 -7.18
C ALA A 100 0.55 6.02 -7.72
N ARG A 101 0.86 7.23 -7.20
CA ARG A 101 2.06 7.98 -7.55
C ARG A 101 2.97 8.24 -6.34
N HIS A 102 2.40 8.10 -5.15
CA HIS A 102 3.12 8.18 -3.89
C HIS A 102 2.74 6.98 -3.02
N LEU A 103 3.71 6.17 -2.65
CA LEU A 103 3.55 5.05 -1.71
C LEU A 103 4.09 5.46 -0.35
N ILE A 104 3.25 5.41 0.67
CA ILE A 104 3.62 5.62 2.06
C ILE A 104 3.71 4.24 2.70
N LEU A 105 4.92 3.74 2.88
CA LEU A 105 5.15 2.39 3.40
C LEU A 105 5.24 2.42 4.93
N CYS A 106 4.43 1.62 5.58
CA CYS A 106 4.42 1.45 7.03
C CYS A 106 4.90 0.04 7.39
N PRO A 107 6.16 -0.14 7.83
CA PRO A 107 6.65 -1.43 8.27
C PRO A 107 5.90 -1.88 9.54
N ILE A 108 5.38 -3.11 9.53
CA ILE A 108 4.59 -3.67 10.64
C ILE A 108 5.12 -5.02 11.15
N HIS A 109 6.31 -5.43 10.74
CA HIS A 109 6.92 -6.69 11.16
C HIS A 109 8.37 -6.45 11.61
N GLY A 110 8.77 -7.07 12.71
CA GLY A 110 10.11 -6.95 13.27
C GLY A 110 10.41 -5.55 13.84
N ASP A 111 11.69 -5.17 13.85
CA ASP A 111 12.11 -3.82 14.20
C ASP A 111 11.77 -2.83 13.07
N GLY A 112 11.04 -1.78 13.40
CA GLY A 112 10.54 -0.83 12.39
C GLY A 112 11.64 -0.12 11.61
N THR A 113 12.76 0.21 12.25
CA THR A 113 13.91 0.86 11.58
C THR A 113 14.61 -0.11 10.64
N ALA A 114 14.93 -1.32 11.12
CA ALA A 114 15.57 -2.35 10.30
C ALA A 114 14.67 -2.76 9.12
N SER A 115 13.37 -2.89 9.34
CA SER A 115 12.41 -3.18 8.27
C SER A 115 12.30 -2.05 7.25
N ALA A 116 12.35 -0.79 7.68
CA ALA A 116 12.36 0.35 6.77
C ALA A 116 13.66 0.40 5.93
N GLU A 117 14.81 0.19 6.55
CA GLU A 117 16.10 0.10 5.84
C GLU A 117 16.09 -1.03 4.81
N ARG A 118 15.53 -2.17 5.16
CA ARG A 118 15.39 -3.31 4.27
C ARG A 118 14.48 -3.00 3.09
N LEU A 119 13.34 -2.37 3.31
CA LEU A 119 12.45 -1.92 2.22
C LEU A 119 13.17 -0.96 1.27
N LEU A 120 13.94 -0.01 1.81
CA LEU A 120 14.67 0.97 1.01
C LEU A 120 15.82 0.36 0.20
N SER A 121 16.47 -0.69 0.70
CA SER A 121 17.63 -1.31 0.04
C SER A 121 17.28 -2.48 -0.88
N GLU A 122 16.27 -3.28 -0.51
CA GLU A 122 15.97 -4.54 -1.21
C GLU A 122 14.70 -4.47 -2.07
N VAL A 123 13.77 -3.55 -1.80
CA VAL A 123 12.49 -3.46 -2.50
C VAL A 123 12.39 -2.22 -3.38
N VAL A 124 12.55 -1.04 -2.79
CA VAL A 124 12.32 0.25 -3.49
C VAL A 124 13.15 0.40 -4.77
N PRO A 125 14.45 0.01 -4.84
CA PRO A 125 15.24 0.16 -6.07
C PRO A 125 14.74 -0.70 -7.24
N HIS A 126 13.94 -1.71 -6.97
CA HIS A 126 13.40 -2.64 -7.96
C HIS A 126 11.99 -2.29 -8.44
N LEU A 127 11.32 -1.35 -7.79
CA LEU A 127 9.98 -0.92 -8.20
C LEU A 127 10.00 -0.29 -9.59
N ALA A 128 9.03 -0.62 -10.41
CA ALA A 128 8.90 -0.11 -11.78
C ALA A 128 8.81 1.42 -11.84
N GLY A 129 8.19 2.04 -10.82
CA GLY A 129 8.07 3.49 -10.67
C GLY A 129 9.36 4.21 -10.26
N ALA A 130 10.28 3.53 -9.57
CA ALA A 130 11.54 4.11 -9.10
C ALA A 130 12.59 4.31 -10.21
N ARG A 131 12.39 3.70 -11.36
CA ARG A 131 13.32 3.73 -12.50
C ARG A 131 13.00 4.84 -13.53
N ARG A 132 12.06 5.72 -13.19
CA ARG A 132 11.64 6.80 -14.12
C ARG A 132 12.18 8.15 -13.70
#